data_a450fe15551d64b86a13bcef111e7165
#
_entry.id   a450fe15551d64b86a13bcef111e7165
#
_cell.length_a   1.000
_cell.length_b   1.000
_cell.length_c   1.000
_cell.angle_alpha   90.00
_cell.angle_beta   90.00
_cell.angle_gamma   90.00
#
_symmetry.space_group_name_H-M   'P 1'
#
loop_
_entity.id
_entity.type
_entity.pdbx_description
1 polymer ?
#
loop_
_entity_poly.entity_id
_entity_poly.type
_entity_poly.pdbx_seq_one_letter_code
_entity_poly.pdbx_strand_id
1 'polypeptide(L)'
;MANVVVIGAQWGDEGKGKITDLLSRSADVVVRYQGGVNAGHTIVVDDKVLKLHLIPSGILYRETICLIGSGTVVDPKILLKEIDMLIDNGIDISGLKISSTSHVTMPYHRLLDEAMEADRGSNKIGTTGRGIGPTYADKSQRNGIRIRDLLNEDRLRDVIEIPLKEKNGLLEKIYGIAPLNKDEIIEEYLDYGQRLSKHVVDCTRTIHAAAKNKKNILFEGAQGTLLDLDHGTYPYVTSSNPISGGACIGAGVGPTLIDRVIGVAKAYTTRVGEGPFPTELQGSINDQLCDRGSEFGTTTGRRRRCGWFDGIIGKYAVYVNGLDCLAITKLDVLDELDEIQVCIAYELDGKEIDYFPTNSDDLKKCKPIFKKLKGWQCSTANCRKLSDLPENAMNYLRFLAELMEVPIAIVSLGANRDQTIVIEDPIHGPKRALLR
;
A
#
# COMPACT_ATOMS: atom_id res chain seq x y z
N MET A 1 10.97 18.00 13.88
CA MET A 1 10.12 16.81 14.06
C MET A 1 9.00 16.88 13.03
N ALA A 2 8.78 15.81 12.31
CA ALA A 2 7.65 15.67 11.41
C ALA A 2 7.05 14.26 11.52
N ASN A 3 5.72 14.20 11.58
CA ASN A 3 4.94 12.97 11.56
C ASN A 3 4.23 12.90 10.22
N VAL A 4 4.74 12.06 9.33
CA VAL A 4 4.38 12.06 7.91
C VAL A 4 3.68 10.76 7.56
N VAL A 5 2.54 10.84 6.87
CA VAL A 5 1.82 9.68 6.33
C VAL A 5 2.10 9.59 4.83
N VAL A 6 2.49 8.41 4.34
CA VAL A 6 2.65 8.12 2.91
C VAL A 6 1.56 7.15 2.48
N ILE A 7 0.73 7.57 1.54
CA ILE A 7 -0.37 6.77 0.98
C ILE A 7 -0.23 6.60 -0.54
N GLY A 8 -0.91 5.59 -1.09
CA GLY A 8 -1.13 5.50 -2.53
C GLY A 8 -2.36 6.29 -2.95
N ALA A 9 -2.22 7.15 -3.95
CA ALA A 9 -3.32 8.00 -4.43
C ALA A 9 -4.19 7.35 -5.51
N GLN A 10 -3.90 6.11 -5.90
CA GLN A 10 -4.58 5.38 -6.98
C GLN A 10 -5.07 4.00 -6.47
N TRP A 11 -4.97 2.95 -7.29
CA TRP A 11 -5.34 1.55 -6.93
C TRP A 11 -4.18 0.69 -6.40
N GLY A 12 -3.19 1.27 -5.73
CA GLY A 12 -1.99 0.56 -5.30
C GLY A 12 -0.93 0.47 -6.40
N ASP A 13 0.22 -0.12 -6.04
CA ASP A 13 1.36 -0.30 -6.96
C ASP A 13 1.94 0.99 -7.55
N GLU A 14 1.70 2.16 -6.90
CA GLU A 14 2.20 3.47 -7.31
C GLU A 14 3.72 3.62 -7.16
N GLY A 15 4.42 2.63 -6.65
CA GLY A 15 5.86 2.73 -6.37
C GLY A 15 6.18 3.32 -5.00
N LYS A 16 5.22 3.23 -4.06
CA LYS A 16 5.38 3.70 -2.66
C LYS A 16 6.64 3.18 -1.98
N GLY A 17 7.02 1.92 -2.22
CA GLY A 17 8.21 1.32 -1.60
C GLY A 17 9.48 2.14 -1.81
N LYS A 18 9.72 2.65 -3.02
CA LYS A 18 10.86 3.53 -3.32
C LYS A 18 10.77 4.88 -2.58
N ILE A 19 9.58 5.45 -2.53
CA ILE A 19 9.36 6.76 -1.86
C ILE A 19 9.48 6.62 -0.35
N THR A 20 8.88 5.57 0.24
CA THR A 20 9.02 5.27 1.67
C THR A 20 10.47 4.98 2.06
N ASP A 21 11.18 4.20 1.27
CA ASP A 21 12.61 3.94 1.49
C ASP A 21 13.43 5.23 1.45
N LEU A 22 13.20 6.09 0.45
CA LEU A 22 13.87 7.39 0.37
C LEU A 22 13.63 8.24 1.63
N LEU A 23 12.39 8.33 2.08
CA LEU A 23 12.00 9.13 3.25
C LEU A 23 12.44 8.50 4.57
N SER A 24 12.57 7.17 4.62
CA SER A 24 13.02 6.44 5.82
C SER A 24 14.43 6.83 6.26
N ARG A 25 15.27 7.37 5.37
CA ARG A 25 16.60 7.91 5.72
C ARG A 25 16.54 9.02 6.77
N SER A 26 15.45 9.77 6.79
CA SER A 26 15.24 10.91 7.70
C SER A 26 14.24 10.59 8.81
N ALA A 27 13.76 9.35 8.89
CA ALA A 27 12.80 8.91 9.88
C ALA A 27 13.50 8.14 11.02
N ASP A 28 13.18 8.48 12.26
CA ASP A 28 13.61 7.71 13.44
C ASP A 28 12.72 6.48 13.68
N VAL A 29 11.45 6.56 13.26
CA VAL A 29 10.46 5.48 13.37
C VAL A 29 9.68 5.35 12.08
N VAL A 30 9.57 4.11 11.56
CA VAL A 30 8.70 3.80 10.40
C VAL A 30 7.63 2.82 10.85
N VAL A 31 6.36 3.19 10.64
CA VAL A 31 5.20 2.44 11.12
C VAL A 31 4.38 1.94 9.96
N ARG A 32 4.29 0.63 9.79
CA ARG A 32 3.30 0.00 8.91
C ARG A 32 1.97 -0.06 9.65
N TYR A 33 0.95 0.67 9.21
CA TYR A 33 -0.27 0.84 10.00
C TYR A 33 -1.45 -0.04 9.58
N GLN A 34 -1.45 -0.64 8.38
CA GLN A 34 -2.56 -1.47 7.89
C GLN A 34 -2.11 -2.48 6.83
N GLY A 35 -3.05 -3.30 6.36
CA GLY A 35 -2.81 -4.37 5.38
C GLY A 35 -2.20 -5.60 6.04
N GLY A 36 -1.50 -6.40 5.27
CA GLY A 36 -0.84 -7.63 5.69
C GLY A 36 0.10 -8.12 4.58
N VAL A 37 0.23 -9.43 4.44
CA VAL A 37 1.10 -10.06 3.42
C VAL A 37 0.60 -9.92 1.97
N ASN A 38 -0.56 -9.27 1.76
CA ASN A 38 -1.06 -8.88 0.45
C ASN A 38 -0.31 -7.67 -0.14
N ALA A 39 0.47 -6.96 0.65
CA ALA A 39 1.34 -5.91 0.17
C ALA A 39 2.69 -6.50 -0.27
N GLY A 40 3.38 -5.79 -1.17
CA GLY A 40 4.74 -6.14 -1.59
C GLY A 40 5.50 -4.86 -1.90
N HIS A 41 6.56 -4.60 -1.11
CA HIS A 41 7.50 -3.52 -1.36
C HIS A 41 8.78 -4.13 -1.90
N THR A 42 9.18 -3.72 -3.10
CA THR A 42 10.49 -4.09 -3.65
C THR A 42 11.46 -2.95 -3.37
N ILE A 43 12.55 -3.26 -2.73
CA ILE A 43 13.61 -2.31 -2.40
C ILE A 43 14.91 -2.84 -3.02
N VAL A 44 15.67 -1.96 -3.64
CA VAL A 44 16.98 -2.30 -4.23
C VAL A 44 18.07 -1.70 -3.36
N VAL A 45 18.96 -2.55 -2.82
CA VAL A 45 20.11 -2.17 -1.99
C VAL A 45 21.35 -2.87 -2.53
N ASP A 46 22.37 -2.11 -2.92
CA ASP A 46 23.64 -2.65 -3.39
C ASP A 46 23.47 -3.80 -4.41
N ASP A 47 22.65 -3.55 -5.46
CA ASP A 47 22.27 -4.51 -6.52
C ASP A 47 21.44 -5.72 -6.05
N LYS A 48 21.08 -5.81 -4.77
CA LYS A 48 20.18 -6.83 -4.25
C LYS A 48 18.73 -6.33 -4.26
N VAL A 49 17.84 -7.17 -4.75
CA VAL A 49 16.40 -6.92 -4.76
C VAL A 49 15.76 -7.61 -3.57
N LEU A 50 15.32 -6.84 -2.58
CA LEU A 50 14.60 -7.34 -1.41
C LEU A 50 13.11 -7.11 -1.58
N LYS A 51 12.32 -8.15 -1.33
CA LYS A 51 10.85 -8.08 -1.37
C LYS A 51 10.31 -8.20 0.06
N LEU A 52 9.75 -7.11 0.59
CA LEU A 52 9.15 -7.05 1.90
C LEU A 52 7.61 -7.03 1.77
N HIS A 53 6.94 -7.77 2.63
CA HIS A 53 5.47 -7.82 2.70
C HIS A 53 4.92 -7.19 3.98
N LEU A 54 5.53 -7.48 5.13
CA LEU A 54 5.09 -7.00 6.45
C LEU A 54 6.05 -5.99 7.07
N ILE A 55 7.35 -6.22 6.91
CA ILE A 55 8.38 -5.40 7.56
C ILE A 55 8.44 -4.03 6.86
N PRO A 56 8.42 -2.91 7.65
CA PRO A 56 8.54 -1.56 7.07
C PRO A 56 9.86 -1.33 6.33
N SER A 57 9.81 -0.48 5.29
CA SER A 57 10.96 -0.19 4.42
C SER A 57 12.16 0.39 5.17
N GLY A 58 11.95 1.03 6.31
CA GLY A 58 12.99 1.60 7.16
C GLY A 58 13.97 0.61 7.77
N ILE A 59 13.70 -0.71 7.70
CA ILE A 59 14.56 -1.76 8.29
C ILE A 59 15.98 -1.77 7.74
N LEU A 60 16.19 -1.16 6.59
CA LEU A 60 17.51 -1.01 5.96
C LEU A 60 18.41 0.02 6.68
N TYR A 61 17.85 0.82 7.57
CA TYR A 61 18.58 1.85 8.32
C TYR A 61 18.67 1.42 9.78
N ARG A 62 19.89 1.12 10.23
CA ARG A 62 20.19 0.49 11.52
C ARG A 62 19.57 1.22 12.73
N GLU A 63 19.55 2.56 12.69
CA GLU A 63 19.07 3.38 13.80
C GLU A 63 17.54 3.58 13.78
N THR A 64 16.85 3.07 12.75
CA THR A 64 15.41 3.27 12.58
C THR A 64 14.61 2.18 13.30
N ILE A 65 13.66 2.57 14.11
CA ILE A 65 12.66 1.66 14.68
C ILE A 65 11.62 1.35 13.63
N CYS A 66 11.48 0.09 13.25
CA CYS A 66 10.50 -0.41 12.28
C CYS A 66 9.36 -1.12 12.99
N LEU A 67 8.16 -0.52 12.97
CA LEU A 67 7.02 -0.94 13.76
C LEU A 67 5.92 -1.52 12.88
N ILE A 68 5.55 -2.78 13.11
CA ILE A 68 4.32 -3.38 12.57
C ILE A 68 3.18 -2.99 13.52
N GLY A 69 2.31 -2.07 13.06
CA GLY A 69 1.27 -1.44 13.87
C GLY A 69 0.05 -2.32 14.12
N SER A 70 -0.77 -1.94 15.06
CA SER A 70 -1.96 -2.68 15.53
C SER A 70 -3.02 -2.92 14.45
N GLY A 71 -3.04 -2.06 13.41
CA GLY A 71 -3.96 -2.20 12.28
C GLY A 71 -3.53 -3.23 11.25
N THR A 72 -2.27 -3.69 11.28
CA THR A 72 -1.75 -4.72 10.37
C THR A 72 -2.22 -6.11 10.81
N VAL A 73 -2.58 -6.98 9.85
CA VAL A 73 -2.77 -8.39 10.10
C VAL A 73 -1.49 -9.15 9.77
N VAL A 74 -1.00 -9.93 10.72
CA VAL A 74 0.32 -10.54 10.67
C VAL A 74 0.21 -12.04 10.43
N ASP A 75 0.85 -12.51 9.37
CA ASP A 75 1.12 -13.92 9.15
C ASP A 75 2.48 -14.26 9.76
N PRO A 76 2.56 -14.95 10.91
CA PRO A 76 3.81 -15.19 11.62
C PRO A 76 4.80 -16.00 10.77
N LYS A 77 4.32 -16.97 10.00
CA LYS A 77 5.14 -17.82 9.14
C LYS A 77 5.86 -17.00 8.05
N ILE A 78 5.12 -16.07 7.42
CA ILE A 78 5.69 -15.20 6.39
C ILE A 78 6.62 -14.16 7.02
N LEU A 79 6.24 -13.58 8.16
CA LEU A 79 7.08 -12.62 8.87
C LEU A 79 8.42 -13.23 9.28
N LEU A 80 8.43 -14.46 9.80
CA LEU A 80 9.67 -15.16 10.15
C LEU A 80 10.55 -15.43 8.94
N LYS A 81 9.96 -15.78 7.79
CA LYS A 81 10.71 -15.91 6.53
C LYS A 81 11.33 -14.58 6.07
N GLU A 82 10.64 -13.46 6.25
CA GLU A 82 11.21 -12.15 5.95
C GLU A 82 12.35 -11.80 6.90
N ILE A 83 12.20 -12.10 8.19
CA ILE A 83 13.26 -11.93 9.21
C ILE A 83 14.49 -12.75 8.84
N ASP A 84 14.33 -14.04 8.57
CA ASP A 84 15.43 -14.94 8.22
C ASP A 84 16.13 -14.44 6.94
N MET A 85 15.36 -14.06 5.90
CA MET A 85 15.90 -13.48 4.65
C MET A 85 16.73 -12.21 4.91
N LEU A 86 16.27 -11.31 5.79
CA LEU A 86 17.01 -10.08 6.13
C LEU A 86 18.32 -10.40 6.84
N ILE A 87 18.29 -11.32 7.82
CA ILE A 87 19.48 -11.79 8.55
C ILE A 87 20.49 -12.41 7.59
N ASP A 88 20.06 -13.28 6.69
CA ASP A 88 20.91 -13.93 5.70
C ASP A 88 21.57 -12.93 4.74
N ASN A 89 20.93 -11.78 4.52
CA ASN A 89 21.50 -10.67 3.75
C ASN A 89 22.32 -9.67 4.60
N GLY A 90 22.58 -9.97 5.87
CA GLY A 90 23.41 -9.17 6.76
C GLY A 90 22.72 -7.89 7.28
N ILE A 91 21.38 -7.83 7.21
CA ILE A 91 20.62 -6.67 7.69
C ILE A 91 20.30 -6.83 9.18
N ASP A 92 20.60 -5.79 9.94
CA ASP A 92 20.29 -5.74 11.37
C ASP A 92 18.78 -5.53 11.59
N ILE A 93 18.14 -6.47 12.27
CA ILE A 93 16.72 -6.44 12.59
C ILE A 93 16.42 -6.02 14.04
N SER A 94 17.40 -5.50 14.77
CA SER A 94 17.24 -5.10 16.19
C SER A 94 16.17 -4.01 16.36
N GLY A 95 16.02 -3.14 15.34
CA GLY A 95 15.00 -2.11 15.27
C GLY A 95 13.58 -2.63 15.00
N LEU A 96 13.39 -3.91 14.60
CA LEU A 96 12.07 -4.46 14.31
C LEU A 96 11.24 -4.61 15.59
N LYS A 97 10.00 -4.06 15.54
CA LYS A 97 8.99 -4.16 16.61
C LYS A 97 7.65 -4.55 16.03
N ILE A 98 6.87 -5.30 16.80
CA ILE A 98 5.56 -5.82 16.40
C ILE A 98 4.56 -5.45 17.49
N SER A 99 3.43 -4.89 17.12
CA SER A 99 2.38 -4.59 18.09
C SER A 99 1.84 -5.88 18.72
N SER A 100 1.80 -5.92 20.04
CA SER A 100 1.18 -7.02 20.78
C SER A 100 -0.31 -7.21 20.48
N THR A 101 -0.96 -6.20 19.93
CA THR A 101 -2.40 -6.18 19.62
C THR A 101 -2.71 -6.40 18.14
N SER A 102 -1.71 -6.52 17.25
CA SER A 102 -1.93 -6.90 15.85
C SER A 102 -2.60 -8.28 15.77
N HIS A 103 -3.52 -8.44 14.82
CA HIS A 103 -4.22 -9.70 14.62
C HIS A 103 -3.39 -10.66 13.79
N VAL A 104 -3.55 -11.96 14.09
CA VAL A 104 -2.80 -13.06 13.48
C VAL A 104 -3.60 -13.68 12.36
N THR A 105 -2.99 -13.83 11.19
CA THR A 105 -3.55 -14.65 10.12
C THR A 105 -3.29 -16.11 10.43
N MET A 106 -4.37 -16.83 10.74
CA MET A 106 -4.36 -18.26 11.06
C MET A 106 -4.49 -19.11 9.78
N PRO A 107 -4.16 -20.41 9.82
CA PRO A 107 -4.23 -21.29 8.64
C PRO A 107 -5.62 -21.36 8.03
N TYR A 108 -6.67 -21.38 8.86
CA TYR A 108 -8.05 -21.39 8.37
C TYR A 108 -8.44 -20.11 7.60
N HIS A 109 -7.81 -18.97 7.86
CA HIS A 109 -8.08 -17.74 7.11
C HIS A 109 -7.65 -17.88 5.64
N ARG A 110 -6.50 -18.52 5.39
CA ARG A 110 -6.01 -18.73 4.02
C ARG A 110 -6.90 -19.71 3.27
N LEU A 111 -7.23 -20.85 3.90
CA LEU A 111 -8.12 -21.85 3.30
C LEU A 111 -9.49 -21.26 2.95
N LEU A 112 -10.05 -20.43 3.84
CA LEU A 112 -11.32 -19.75 3.60
C LEU A 112 -11.22 -18.71 2.46
N ASP A 113 -10.14 -17.92 2.40
CA ASP A 113 -9.95 -16.92 1.33
C ASP A 113 -9.89 -17.61 -0.05
N GLU A 114 -9.14 -18.72 -0.15
CA GLU A 114 -9.03 -19.52 -1.36
C GLU A 114 -10.38 -20.19 -1.73
N ALA A 115 -11.06 -20.79 -0.76
CA ALA A 115 -12.34 -21.45 -0.97
C ALA A 115 -13.45 -20.47 -1.39
N MET A 116 -13.57 -19.35 -0.70
CA MET A 116 -14.54 -18.29 -1.01
C MET A 116 -14.31 -17.68 -2.39
N GLU A 117 -13.06 -17.46 -2.78
CA GLU A 117 -12.73 -16.90 -4.09
C GLU A 117 -12.99 -17.93 -5.22
N ALA A 118 -12.75 -19.22 -4.96
CA ALA A 118 -13.08 -20.29 -5.88
C ALA A 118 -14.59 -20.44 -6.09
N ASP A 119 -15.38 -20.38 -5.01
CA ASP A 119 -16.85 -20.50 -5.04
C ASP A 119 -17.54 -19.35 -5.79
N ARG A 120 -16.94 -18.18 -5.82
CA ARG A 120 -17.45 -17.00 -6.57
C ARG A 120 -17.47 -17.19 -8.10
N GLY A 121 -16.77 -18.15 -8.66
CA GLY A 121 -16.73 -18.44 -10.09
C GLY A 121 -16.36 -17.20 -10.93
N SER A 122 -17.30 -16.69 -11.75
CA SER A 122 -17.11 -15.49 -12.57
C SER A 122 -17.16 -14.16 -11.78
N ASN A 123 -17.65 -14.18 -10.54
CA ASN A 123 -17.80 -13.00 -9.69
C ASN A 123 -16.61 -12.81 -8.74
N LYS A 124 -15.44 -13.28 -9.14
CA LYS A 124 -14.21 -13.14 -8.37
C LYS A 124 -13.89 -11.68 -8.08
N ILE A 125 -13.37 -11.42 -6.87
CA ILE A 125 -12.82 -10.10 -6.48
C ILE A 125 -11.38 -9.97 -7.00
N GLY A 126 -10.67 -11.09 -7.14
CA GLY A 126 -9.26 -11.13 -7.49
C GLY A 126 -8.37 -11.04 -6.25
N THR A 127 -8.77 -11.68 -5.14
CA THR A 127 -7.99 -11.70 -3.90
C THR A 127 -6.60 -12.31 -4.09
N THR A 128 -5.72 -12.10 -3.13
CA THR A 128 -4.36 -12.68 -3.15
C THR A 128 -4.31 -14.10 -2.60
N GLY A 129 -5.41 -14.63 -2.06
CA GLY A 129 -5.46 -15.95 -1.39
C GLY A 129 -4.62 -16.02 -0.11
N ARG A 130 -4.36 -14.87 0.53
CA ARG A 130 -3.49 -14.77 1.70
C ARG A 130 -4.24 -14.70 3.04
N GLY A 131 -5.55 -14.85 3.03
CA GLY A 131 -6.39 -14.85 4.23
C GLY A 131 -6.62 -13.46 4.83
N ILE A 132 -6.35 -12.39 4.10
CA ILE A 132 -6.43 -11.02 4.62
C ILE A 132 -7.87 -10.65 4.97
N GLY A 133 -8.80 -10.85 4.03
CA GLY A 133 -10.24 -10.60 4.25
C GLY A 133 -10.80 -11.35 5.44
N PRO A 134 -10.67 -12.69 5.51
CA PRO A 134 -11.11 -13.47 6.65
C PRO A 134 -10.48 -13.04 7.99
N THR A 135 -9.19 -12.63 8.01
CA THR A 135 -8.54 -12.15 9.24
C THR A 135 -9.16 -10.83 9.73
N TYR A 136 -9.44 -9.88 8.82
CA TYR A 136 -10.13 -8.63 9.17
C TYR A 136 -11.59 -8.86 9.58
N ALA A 137 -12.27 -9.86 8.99
CA ALA A 137 -13.60 -10.25 9.39
C ALA A 137 -13.61 -10.75 10.85
N ASP A 138 -12.69 -11.63 11.22
CA ASP A 138 -12.57 -12.12 12.61
C ASP A 138 -12.19 -10.99 13.58
N LYS A 139 -11.34 -10.06 13.17
CA LYS A 139 -11.05 -8.84 13.96
C LYS A 139 -12.33 -8.06 14.26
N SER A 140 -13.19 -7.84 13.26
CA SER A 140 -14.44 -7.10 13.41
C SER A 140 -15.49 -7.87 14.19
N GLN A 141 -15.53 -9.19 14.05
CA GLN A 141 -16.38 -10.10 14.85
C GLN A 141 -15.88 -10.28 16.29
N ARG A 142 -14.68 -9.79 16.64
CA ARG A 142 -14.04 -9.94 17.96
C ARG A 142 -13.64 -11.37 18.30
N ASN A 143 -13.43 -12.19 17.27
CA ASN A 143 -12.96 -13.58 17.37
C ASN A 143 -11.47 -13.70 16.99
N GLY A 144 -10.81 -12.58 16.60
CA GLY A 144 -9.44 -12.58 16.11
C GLY A 144 -8.41 -12.86 17.20
N ILE A 145 -7.44 -13.71 16.89
CA ILE A 145 -6.27 -14.00 17.73
C ILE A 145 -5.24 -12.89 17.53
N ARG A 146 -4.56 -12.46 18.60
CA ARG A 146 -3.57 -11.38 18.57
C ARG A 146 -2.15 -11.91 18.81
N ILE A 147 -1.15 -11.15 18.39
CA ILE A 147 0.28 -11.53 18.58
C ILE A 147 0.59 -11.89 20.04
N ARG A 148 0.07 -11.13 21.01
CA ARG A 148 0.27 -11.42 22.44
C ARG A 148 -0.28 -12.78 22.88
N ASP A 149 -1.31 -13.27 22.21
CA ASP A 149 -1.95 -14.54 22.56
C ASP A 149 -1.05 -15.74 22.19
N LEU A 150 -0.13 -15.55 21.23
CA LEU A 150 0.87 -16.55 20.84
C LEU A 150 2.01 -16.71 21.89
N LEU A 151 2.11 -15.81 22.87
CA LEU A 151 3.16 -15.82 23.88
C LEU A 151 2.79 -16.63 25.12
N ASN A 152 1.58 -17.14 25.20
CA ASN A 152 1.08 -17.89 26.34
C ASN A 152 0.18 -19.04 25.87
N GLU A 153 0.54 -20.27 26.21
CA GLU A 153 -0.14 -21.48 25.75
C GLU A 153 -1.58 -21.54 26.22
N ASP A 154 -1.83 -21.34 27.52
CA ASP A 154 -3.18 -21.41 28.08
C ASP A 154 -4.11 -20.38 27.39
N ARG A 155 -3.57 -19.19 27.17
CA ARG A 155 -4.31 -18.14 26.48
C ARG A 155 -4.61 -18.51 25.02
N LEU A 156 -3.63 -19.04 24.28
CA LEU A 156 -3.84 -19.44 22.88
C LEU A 156 -4.87 -20.59 22.79
N ARG A 157 -4.80 -21.57 23.70
CA ARG A 157 -5.77 -22.68 23.77
C ARG A 157 -7.19 -22.19 24.02
N ASP A 158 -7.37 -21.18 24.85
CA ASP A 158 -8.66 -20.57 25.15
C ASP A 158 -9.22 -19.79 23.96
N VAL A 159 -8.45 -18.85 23.40
CA VAL A 159 -8.95 -17.94 22.36
C VAL A 159 -9.17 -18.60 21.00
N ILE A 160 -8.51 -19.73 20.70
CA ILE A 160 -8.67 -20.43 19.42
C ILE A 160 -9.92 -21.33 19.38
N GLU A 161 -10.49 -21.70 20.52
CA GLU A 161 -11.56 -22.69 20.61
C GLU A 161 -12.77 -22.33 19.75
N ILE A 162 -13.31 -21.14 19.94
CA ILE A 162 -14.51 -20.68 19.24
C ILE A 162 -14.24 -20.44 17.75
N PRO A 163 -13.25 -19.62 17.35
CA PRO A 163 -13.03 -19.36 15.93
C PRO A 163 -12.64 -20.62 15.15
N LEU A 164 -11.84 -21.53 15.70
CA LEU A 164 -11.48 -22.75 15.00
C LEU A 164 -12.69 -23.67 14.78
N LYS A 165 -13.57 -23.84 15.80
CA LYS A 165 -14.80 -24.60 15.67
C LYS A 165 -15.71 -24.05 14.56
N GLU A 166 -15.89 -22.73 14.52
CA GLU A 166 -16.70 -22.07 13.49
C GLU A 166 -16.09 -22.26 12.10
N LYS A 167 -14.79 -22.01 11.95
CA LYS A 167 -14.11 -22.08 10.66
C LYS A 167 -13.99 -23.52 10.15
N ASN A 168 -13.73 -24.50 11.02
CA ASN A 168 -13.76 -25.92 10.65
C ASN A 168 -15.16 -26.33 10.18
N GLY A 169 -16.21 -25.84 10.84
CA GLY A 169 -17.59 -26.09 10.38
C GLY A 169 -17.87 -25.53 8.99
N LEU A 170 -17.36 -24.33 8.66
CA LEU A 170 -17.47 -23.75 7.32
C LEU A 170 -16.65 -24.54 6.29
N LEU A 171 -15.39 -24.84 6.60
CA LEU A 171 -14.49 -25.59 5.72
C LEU A 171 -15.09 -26.95 5.35
N GLU A 172 -15.56 -27.72 6.35
CA GLU A 172 -16.09 -29.05 6.15
C GLU A 172 -17.46 -29.04 5.45
N LYS A 173 -18.45 -28.29 5.99
CA LYS A 173 -19.84 -28.40 5.56
C LYS A 173 -20.17 -27.58 4.30
N ILE A 174 -19.45 -26.50 4.05
CA ILE A 174 -19.71 -25.62 2.89
C ILE A 174 -18.74 -25.94 1.76
N TYR A 175 -17.45 -26.07 2.08
CA TYR A 175 -16.39 -26.18 1.06
C TYR A 175 -15.83 -27.59 0.88
N GLY A 176 -16.24 -28.58 1.70
CA GLY A 176 -15.73 -29.96 1.59
C GLY A 176 -14.24 -30.10 1.91
N ILE A 177 -13.66 -29.18 2.67
CA ILE A 177 -12.26 -29.16 3.08
C ILE A 177 -12.16 -29.77 4.48
N ALA A 178 -11.20 -30.70 4.66
CA ALA A 178 -10.99 -31.36 5.95
C ALA A 178 -10.75 -30.36 7.09
N PRO A 179 -11.32 -30.57 8.26
CA PRO A 179 -11.12 -29.71 9.42
C PRO A 179 -9.67 -29.74 9.88
N LEU A 180 -9.20 -28.58 10.36
CA LEU A 180 -7.86 -28.41 10.89
C LEU A 180 -7.76 -28.93 12.33
N ASN A 181 -6.59 -29.52 12.66
CA ASN A 181 -6.30 -30.03 13.99
C ASN A 181 -5.87 -28.86 14.91
N LYS A 182 -6.54 -28.77 16.07
CA LYS A 182 -6.30 -27.70 17.06
C LYS A 182 -4.88 -27.77 17.64
N ASP A 183 -4.44 -28.97 18.04
CA ASP A 183 -3.14 -29.11 18.74
C ASP A 183 -1.96 -28.84 17.82
N GLU A 184 -2.05 -29.26 16.56
CA GLU A 184 -1.02 -28.95 15.55
C GLU A 184 -0.90 -27.44 15.32
N ILE A 185 -2.02 -26.72 15.25
CA ILE A 185 -2.01 -25.26 15.11
C ILE A 185 -1.37 -24.61 16.37
N ILE A 186 -1.74 -25.06 17.55
CA ILE A 186 -1.23 -24.50 18.80
C ILE A 186 0.28 -24.68 18.87
N GLU A 187 0.79 -25.88 18.60
CA GLU A 187 2.22 -26.17 18.60
C GLU A 187 2.99 -25.27 17.62
N GLU A 188 2.53 -25.19 16.36
CA GLU A 188 3.15 -24.35 15.32
C GLU A 188 3.14 -22.86 15.72
N TYR A 189 2.02 -22.35 16.25
CA TYR A 189 1.88 -20.92 16.53
C TYR A 189 2.54 -20.50 17.85
N LEU A 190 2.71 -21.40 18.81
CA LEU A 190 3.55 -21.17 20.01
C LEU A 190 5.01 -21.05 19.63
N ASP A 191 5.53 -21.91 18.74
CA ASP A 191 6.90 -21.77 18.22
C ASP A 191 7.10 -20.40 17.56
N TYR A 192 6.16 -19.99 16.69
CA TYR A 192 6.21 -18.65 16.11
C TYR A 192 6.19 -17.54 17.17
N GLY A 193 5.34 -17.67 18.18
CA GLY A 193 5.27 -16.72 19.30
C GLY A 193 6.59 -16.61 20.04
N GLN A 194 7.23 -17.73 20.35
CA GLN A 194 8.53 -17.77 21.00
C GLN A 194 9.62 -17.05 20.20
N ARG A 195 9.70 -17.35 18.88
CA ARG A 195 10.68 -16.71 17.98
C ARG A 195 10.45 -15.20 17.85
N LEU A 196 9.20 -14.74 17.85
CA LEU A 196 8.82 -13.33 17.71
C LEU A 196 8.85 -12.56 19.04
N SER A 197 8.88 -13.21 20.18
CA SER A 197 8.68 -12.62 21.52
C SER A 197 9.52 -11.38 21.80
N LYS A 198 10.80 -11.39 21.40
CA LYS A 198 11.76 -10.27 21.61
C LYS A 198 11.40 -9.00 20.82
N HIS A 199 10.54 -9.13 19.80
CA HIS A 199 10.10 -8.02 18.96
C HIS A 199 8.75 -7.43 19.40
N VAL A 200 8.01 -8.11 20.31
CA VAL A 200 6.65 -7.73 20.69
C VAL A 200 6.66 -6.56 21.67
N VAL A 201 5.91 -5.50 21.33
CA VAL A 201 5.83 -4.27 22.13
C VAL A 201 4.39 -3.72 22.20
N ASP A 202 4.18 -2.75 23.09
CA ASP A 202 3.05 -1.83 23.02
C ASP A 202 3.34 -0.75 21.97
N CYS A 203 2.70 -0.88 20.80
CA CYS A 203 2.89 0.00 19.66
C CYS A 203 2.54 1.46 19.99
N THR A 204 1.36 1.67 20.56
CA THR A 204 0.86 3.01 20.89
C THR A 204 1.81 3.74 21.83
N ARG A 205 2.25 3.05 22.89
CA ARG A 205 3.22 3.60 23.86
C ARG A 205 4.55 3.93 23.19
N THR A 206 5.03 3.05 22.29
CA THR A 206 6.30 3.26 21.57
C THR A 206 6.24 4.50 20.68
N ILE A 207 5.16 4.68 19.93
CA ILE A 207 4.96 5.83 19.03
C ILE A 207 4.84 7.12 19.85
N HIS A 208 4.03 7.12 20.93
CA HIS A 208 3.87 8.31 21.77
C HIS A 208 5.18 8.71 22.46
N ALA A 209 6.00 7.75 22.89
CA ALA A 209 7.34 8.03 23.44
C ALA A 209 8.25 8.67 22.39
N ALA A 210 8.24 8.17 21.15
CA ALA A 210 9.02 8.74 20.05
C ALA A 210 8.56 10.19 19.75
N ALA A 211 7.25 10.44 19.64
CA ALA A 211 6.70 11.77 19.41
C ALA A 211 7.07 12.75 20.56
N LYS A 212 6.96 12.32 21.83
CA LYS A 212 7.35 13.14 22.99
C LYS A 212 8.84 13.51 22.94
N ASN A 213 9.68 12.61 22.43
CA ASN A 213 11.12 12.83 22.25
C ASN A 213 11.46 13.54 20.93
N LYS A 214 10.47 14.14 20.26
CA LYS A 214 10.62 14.92 19.01
C LYS A 214 11.28 14.12 17.86
N LYS A 215 11.03 12.81 17.79
CA LYS A 215 11.49 11.95 16.73
C LYS A 215 10.63 12.10 15.47
N ASN A 216 11.24 11.95 14.29
CA ASN A 216 10.52 11.91 13.02
C ASN A 216 9.84 10.56 12.83
N ILE A 217 8.54 10.56 12.59
CA ILE A 217 7.74 9.34 12.43
C ILE A 217 7.17 9.30 11.01
N LEU A 218 7.46 8.20 10.30
CA LEU A 218 6.91 7.92 8.97
C LEU A 218 5.86 6.82 9.08
N PHE A 219 4.63 7.11 8.71
CA PHE A 219 3.55 6.12 8.62
C PHE A 219 3.48 5.61 7.19
N GLU A 220 3.85 4.35 7.00
CA GLU A 220 3.92 3.67 5.72
C GLU A 220 2.60 2.97 5.40
N GLY A 221 1.87 3.48 4.41
CA GLY A 221 0.66 2.86 3.88
C GLY A 221 0.95 1.75 2.87
N ALA A 222 0.05 0.79 2.81
CA ALA A 222 0.00 -0.24 1.79
C ALA A 222 -1.23 -0.03 0.89
N GLN A 223 -1.27 -0.70 -0.26
CA GLN A 223 -2.33 -0.56 -1.26
C GLN A 223 -2.50 0.91 -1.73
N GLY A 224 -3.71 1.38 -2.01
CA GLY A 224 -3.97 2.74 -2.45
C GLY A 224 -5.38 3.19 -2.08
N THR A 225 -5.66 4.47 -2.20
CA THR A 225 -6.92 5.12 -1.80
C THR A 225 -8.15 4.44 -2.40
N LEU A 226 -8.10 4.07 -3.69
CA LEU A 226 -9.22 3.45 -4.39
C LEU A 226 -9.44 1.97 -4.01
N LEU A 227 -8.57 1.40 -3.19
CA LEU A 227 -8.71 0.09 -2.58
C LEU A 227 -9.17 0.16 -1.11
N ASP A 228 -9.48 1.35 -0.59
CA ASP A 228 -10.00 1.52 0.78
C ASP A 228 -11.37 0.84 0.93
N LEU A 229 -11.60 0.18 2.07
CA LEU A 229 -12.82 -0.58 2.33
C LEU A 229 -14.08 0.29 2.29
N ASP A 230 -13.99 1.54 2.79
CA ASP A 230 -15.11 2.47 2.91
C ASP A 230 -15.18 3.49 1.76
N HIS A 231 -14.01 3.90 1.25
CA HIS A 231 -13.87 5.00 0.28
C HIS A 231 -13.39 4.55 -1.11
N GLY A 232 -13.11 3.26 -1.29
CA GLY A 232 -12.64 2.70 -2.56
C GLY A 232 -13.77 2.23 -3.47
N THR A 233 -13.37 1.52 -4.53
CA THR A 233 -14.26 0.95 -5.55
C THR A 233 -14.89 -0.37 -5.08
N TYR A 234 -15.64 -0.35 -3.98
CA TYR A 234 -16.33 -1.52 -3.41
C TYR A 234 -17.20 -2.24 -4.47
N PRO A 235 -17.21 -3.59 -4.55
CA PRO A 235 -16.54 -4.55 -3.66
C PRO A 235 -15.07 -4.87 -4.03
N TYR A 236 -14.50 -4.24 -5.04
CA TYR A 236 -13.14 -4.48 -5.55
C TYR A 236 -12.11 -3.67 -4.76
N VAL A 237 -12.00 -3.96 -3.46
CA VAL A 237 -11.20 -3.24 -2.47
C VAL A 237 -10.41 -4.21 -1.60
N THR A 238 -9.48 -3.70 -0.78
CA THR A 238 -8.88 -4.46 0.32
C THR A 238 -9.76 -4.40 1.57
N SER A 239 -9.56 -5.29 2.51
CA SER A 239 -10.37 -5.35 3.76
C SER A 239 -9.80 -4.42 4.85
N SER A 240 -9.06 -3.40 4.49
CA SER A 240 -8.47 -2.43 5.42
C SER A 240 -8.62 -1.00 4.89
N ASN A 241 -8.19 0.00 5.68
CA ASN A 241 -8.26 1.41 5.32
C ASN A 241 -6.86 1.95 4.97
N PRO A 242 -6.47 1.94 3.67
CA PRO A 242 -5.22 2.53 3.18
C PRO A 242 -5.14 4.04 3.25
N ILE A 243 -6.26 4.75 3.38
CA ILE A 243 -6.30 6.21 3.46
C ILE A 243 -5.56 6.73 4.71
N SER A 244 -5.22 8.00 4.70
CA SER A 244 -4.44 8.65 5.78
C SER A 244 -5.09 8.52 7.16
N GLY A 245 -6.43 8.57 7.25
CA GLY A 245 -7.18 8.32 8.48
C GLY A 245 -6.93 6.95 9.09
N GLY A 246 -6.63 5.94 8.24
CA GLY A 246 -6.26 4.60 8.68
C GLY A 246 -4.96 4.56 9.48
N ALA A 247 -4.05 5.51 9.28
CA ALA A 247 -2.82 5.62 10.08
C ALA A 247 -3.12 5.91 11.55
N CYS A 248 -4.10 6.77 11.82
CA CYS A 248 -4.50 7.08 13.19
C CYS A 248 -5.02 5.84 13.92
N ILE A 249 -5.89 5.07 13.27
CA ILE A 249 -6.49 3.85 13.85
C ILE A 249 -5.44 2.75 13.99
N GLY A 250 -4.69 2.51 12.92
CA GLY A 250 -3.77 1.37 12.83
C GLY A 250 -2.49 1.53 13.66
N ALA A 251 -2.06 2.76 13.93
CA ALA A 251 -0.91 3.06 14.78
C ALA A 251 -1.31 3.45 16.22
N GLY A 252 -2.59 3.78 16.46
CA GLY A 252 -3.08 4.22 17.77
C GLY A 252 -2.63 5.64 18.12
N VAL A 253 -2.74 6.58 17.18
CA VAL A 253 -2.38 7.98 17.35
C VAL A 253 -3.55 8.90 17.07
N GLY A 254 -3.60 10.04 17.74
CA GLY A 254 -4.61 11.07 17.44
C GLY A 254 -4.34 11.76 16.09
N PRO A 255 -5.37 12.23 15.37
CA PRO A 255 -5.21 12.87 14.06
C PRO A 255 -4.35 14.13 14.12
N THR A 256 -4.34 14.84 15.23
CA THR A 256 -3.52 16.05 15.44
C THR A 256 -2.03 15.78 15.57
N LEU A 257 -1.62 14.49 15.66
CA LEU A 257 -0.22 14.11 15.64
C LEU A 257 0.34 14.13 14.21
N ILE A 258 -0.50 13.99 13.19
CA ILE A 258 -0.08 13.95 11.79
C ILE A 258 0.20 15.39 11.33
N ASP A 259 1.44 15.63 10.90
CA ASP A 259 1.87 16.93 10.40
C ASP A 259 1.68 17.07 8.89
N ARG A 260 1.79 15.95 8.15
CA ARG A 260 1.79 15.97 6.69
C ARG A 260 1.33 14.63 6.09
N VAL A 261 0.63 14.70 4.96
CA VAL A 261 0.20 13.53 4.18
C VAL A 261 0.74 13.65 2.75
N ILE A 262 1.48 12.62 2.32
CA ILE A 262 2.08 12.53 0.98
C ILE A 262 1.30 11.50 0.17
N GLY A 263 0.77 11.92 -0.98
CA GLY A 263 0.16 11.03 -1.97
C GLY A 263 1.20 10.55 -2.99
N VAL A 264 1.38 9.26 -3.12
CA VAL A 264 2.19 8.68 -4.20
C VAL A 264 1.28 8.32 -5.35
N ALA A 265 1.53 8.85 -6.54
CA ALA A 265 0.82 8.55 -7.77
C ALA A 265 1.81 8.18 -8.89
N LYS A 266 1.44 7.26 -9.77
CA LYS A 266 2.16 7.08 -11.03
C LYS A 266 1.82 8.21 -12.01
N ALA A 267 2.73 8.49 -12.91
CA ALA A 267 2.46 9.37 -14.06
C ALA A 267 1.38 8.83 -15.03
N TYR A 268 0.87 7.65 -14.79
CA TYR A 268 -0.26 7.00 -15.45
C TYR A 268 -1.02 6.18 -14.39
N THR A 269 -2.04 5.43 -14.78
CA THR A 269 -2.82 4.64 -13.79
C THR A 269 -2.65 3.16 -14.07
N THR A 270 -2.59 2.36 -12.99
CA THR A 270 -2.63 0.89 -13.11
C THR A 270 -3.60 0.29 -12.10
N ARG A 271 -4.16 -0.86 -12.47
CA ARG A 271 -5.03 -1.63 -11.58
C ARG A 271 -4.71 -3.12 -11.69
N VAL A 272 -4.72 -3.81 -10.55
CA VAL A 272 -4.68 -5.28 -10.48
C VAL A 272 -6.07 -5.79 -10.14
N GLY A 273 -6.47 -6.92 -10.75
CA GLY A 273 -7.77 -7.55 -10.49
C GLY A 273 -8.93 -6.87 -11.22
N GLU A 274 -10.12 -7.24 -10.78
CA GLU A 274 -11.37 -6.84 -11.41
C GLU A 274 -11.84 -5.45 -10.96
N GLY A 275 -12.95 -5.00 -11.52
CA GLY A 275 -13.61 -3.75 -11.19
C GLY A 275 -13.42 -2.64 -12.21
N PRO A 276 -14.15 -1.51 -12.04
CA PRO A 276 -14.19 -0.42 -13.00
C PRO A 276 -12.84 0.30 -13.12
N PHE A 277 -12.50 0.66 -14.36
CA PHE A 277 -11.28 1.41 -14.68
C PHE A 277 -11.55 2.32 -15.87
N PRO A 278 -12.13 3.52 -15.67
CA PRO A 278 -12.60 4.38 -16.75
C PRO A 278 -11.54 4.74 -17.78
N THR A 279 -10.30 4.96 -17.35
CA THR A 279 -9.18 5.37 -18.22
C THR A 279 -8.36 4.20 -18.77
N GLU A 280 -8.86 2.96 -18.65
CA GLU A 280 -8.15 1.76 -19.11
C GLU A 280 -7.85 1.79 -20.60
N LEU A 281 -6.63 1.43 -20.96
CA LEU A 281 -6.14 1.38 -22.32
C LEU A 281 -6.22 -0.02 -22.91
N GLN A 282 -6.36 -0.06 -24.23
CA GLN A 282 -6.35 -1.27 -25.04
C GLN A 282 -5.25 -1.19 -26.11
N GLY A 283 -4.82 -2.33 -26.62
CA GLY A 283 -3.88 -2.41 -27.74
C GLY A 283 -2.45 -1.97 -27.42
N SER A 284 -1.73 -1.47 -28.42
CA SER A 284 -0.29 -1.22 -28.38
C SER A 284 0.17 -0.25 -27.29
N ILE A 285 -0.60 0.79 -26.98
CA ILE A 285 -0.25 1.74 -25.93
C ILE A 285 -0.29 1.07 -24.55
N ASN A 286 -1.31 0.24 -24.29
CA ASN A 286 -1.37 -0.56 -23.07
C ASN A 286 -0.15 -1.47 -22.95
N ASP A 287 0.24 -2.14 -24.03
CA ASP A 287 1.37 -3.05 -24.05
C ASP A 287 2.68 -2.28 -23.80
N GLN A 288 2.87 -1.15 -24.45
CA GLN A 288 4.04 -0.28 -24.26
C GLN A 288 4.17 0.18 -22.80
N LEU A 289 3.09 0.67 -22.18
CA LEU A 289 3.11 1.09 -20.77
C LEU A 289 3.40 -0.08 -19.83
N CYS A 290 2.80 -1.24 -20.10
CA CYS A 290 2.99 -2.43 -19.28
C CYS A 290 4.44 -2.93 -19.35
N ASP A 291 5.01 -3.03 -20.54
CA ASP A 291 6.35 -3.58 -20.75
C ASP A 291 7.42 -2.61 -20.22
N ARG A 292 7.36 -1.32 -20.57
CA ARG A 292 8.29 -0.30 -20.07
C ARG A 292 8.17 -0.11 -18.56
N GLY A 293 6.93 -0.09 -18.06
CA GLY A 293 6.65 0.04 -16.64
C GLY A 293 6.91 -1.24 -15.84
N SER A 294 7.23 -2.36 -16.49
CA SER A 294 7.31 -3.69 -15.83
C SER A 294 6.07 -3.92 -14.95
N GLU A 295 4.89 -3.68 -15.52
CA GLU A 295 3.63 -3.68 -14.78
C GLU A 295 3.10 -5.11 -14.55
N PHE A 296 3.78 -5.80 -13.62
CA PHE A 296 3.40 -7.13 -13.14
C PHE A 296 3.25 -7.09 -11.61
N GLY A 297 2.24 -7.79 -11.11
CA GLY A 297 1.98 -7.85 -9.67
C GLY A 297 3.13 -8.51 -8.91
N THR A 298 3.68 -7.83 -7.91
CA THR A 298 4.83 -8.30 -7.13
C THR A 298 4.58 -9.65 -6.45
N THR A 299 3.34 -9.87 -6.00
CA THR A 299 2.93 -11.09 -5.27
C THR A 299 2.38 -12.17 -6.21
N THR A 300 1.62 -11.78 -7.22
CA THR A 300 0.88 -12.72 -8.08
C THR A 300 1.51 -12.93 -9.46
N GLY A 301 2.44 -12.06 -9.89
CA GLY A 301 3.00 -12.04 -11.23
C GLY A 301 1.99 -11.67 -12.32
N ARG A 302 0.74 -11.37 -12.00
CA ARG A 302 -0.29 -11.00 -12.98
C ARG A 302 0.07 -9.68 -13.64
N ARG A 303 -0.17 -9.59 -14.96
CA ARG A 303 -0.07 -8.34 -15.72
C ARG A 303 -1.09 -7.35 -15.18
N ARG A 304 -0.65 -6.11 -14.93
CA ARG A 304 -1.53 -5.02 -14.52
C ARG A 304 -2.25 -4.44 -15.72
N ARG A 305 -3.48 -4.02 -15.53
CA ARG A 305 -4.23 -3.18 -16.45
C ARG A 305 -3.65 -1.77 -16.39
N CYS A 306 -3.33 -1.17 -17.53
CA CYS A 306 -2.77 0.18 -17.60
C CYS A 306 -3.80 1.16 -18.17
N GLY A 307 -3.75 2.40 -17.77
CA GLY A 307 -4.62 3.47 -18.22
C GLY A 307 -3.94 4.83 -18.16
N TRP A 308 -4.50 5.83 -18.82
CA TRP A 308 -4.06 7.19 -18.68
C TRP A 308 -4.24 7.71 -17.25
N PHE A 309 -3.47 8.74 -16.88
CA PHE A 309 -3.64 9.39 -15.58
C PHE A 309 -5.08 9.88 -15.42
N ASP A 310 -5.70 9.51 -14.31
CA ASP A 310 -7.08 9.86 -14.00
C ASP A 310 -7.11 10.99 -12.97
N GLY A 311 -7.36 12.21 -13.44
CA GLY A 311 -7.39 13.39 -12.59
C GLY A 311 -8.60 13.42 -11.64
N ILE A 312 -9.70 12.73 -11.99
CA ILE A 312 -10.90 12.66 -11.13
C ILE A 312 -10.62 11.82 -9.88
N ILE A 313 -10.01 10.64 -10.07
CA ILE A 313 -9.59 9.85 -8.91
C ILE A 313 -8.45 10.53 -8.15
N GLY A 314 -7.58 11.28 -8.84
CA GLY A 314 -6.53 12.07 -8.23
C GLY A 314 -7.09 13.13 -7.28
N LYS A 315 -8.03 13.95 -7.73
CA LYS A 315 -8.76 14.93 -6.90
C LYS A 315 -9.46 14.27 -5.72
N TYR A 316 -10.15 13.15 -5.97
CA TYR A 316 -10.78 12.37 -4.92
C TYR A 316 -9.78 11.94 -3.85
N ALA A 317 -8.62 11.41 -4.26
CA ALA A 317 -7.56 11.02 -3.33
C ALA A 317 -7.02 12.23 -2.53
N VAL A 318 -6.93 13.41 -3.14
CA VAL A 318 -6.47 14.63 -2.46
C VAL A 318 -7.35 14.96 -1.25
N TYR A 319 -8.67 15.06 -1.44
CA TYR A 319 -9.51 15.48 -0.31
C TYR A 319 -9.87 14.35 0.66
N VAL A 320 -9.97 13.08 0.22
CA VAL A 320 -10.20 11.96 1.14
C VAL A 320 -9.02 11.77 2.10
N ASN A 321 -7.81 12.05 1.64
CA ASN A 321 -6.60 11.90 2.46
C ASN A 321 -6.11 13.23 3.07
N GLY A 322 -6.57 14.38 2.59
CA GLY A 322 -6.00 15.67 2.96
C GLY A 322 -4.54 15.79 2.54
N LEU A 323 -4.24 15.53 1.24
CA LEU A 323 -2.86 15.52 0.76
C LEU A 323 -2.23 16.91 0.83
N ASP A 324 -1.02 17.00 1.39
CA ASP A 324 -0.20 18.21 1.38
C ASP A 324 0.68 18.32 0.15
N CYS A 325 1.13 17.18 -0.39
CA CYS A 325 1.94 17.11 -1.60
C CYS A 325 1.87 15.74 -2.28
N LEU A 326 2.39 15.69 -3.51
CA LEU A 326 2.47 14.48 -4.34
C LEU A 326 3.91 14.04 -4.56
N ALA A 327 4.10 12.73 -4.64
CA ALA A 327 5.25 12.09 -5.24
C ALA A 327 4.80 11.40 -6.53
N ILE A 328 5.23 11.92 -7.68
CA ILE A 328 4.93 11.33 -8.99
C ILE A 328 6.01 10.32 -9.34
N THR A 329 5.62 9.10 -9.67
CA THR A 329 6.52 7.99 -9.98
C THR A 329 6.39 7.55 -11.42
N LYS A 330 7.42 6.86 -11.91
CA LYS A 330 7.44 6.24 -13.26
C LYS A 330 7.15 7.23 -14.40
N LEU A 331 7.65 8.46 -14.29
CA LEU A 331 7.55 9.45 -15.36
C LEU A 331 8.31 8.98 -16.62
N ASP A 332 9.42 8.30 -16.44
CA ASP A 332 10.28 7.69 -17.47
C ASP A 332 9.54 6.68 -18.38
N VAL A 333 8.47 6.08 -17.90
CA VAL A 333 7.67 5.14 -18.69
C VAL A 333 6.98 5.84 -19.88
N LEU A 334 6.72 7.14 -19.75
CA LEU A 334 6.07 7.96 -20.78
C LEU A 334 7.07 8.57 -21.80
N ASP A 335 8.39 8.36 -21.65
CA ASP A 335 9.46 9.03 -22.39
C ASP A 335 9.34 8.95 -23.92
N GLU A 336 8.80 7.85 -24.47
CA GLU A 336 8.73 7.64 -25.92
C GLU A 336 7.41 8.08 -26.56
N LEU A 337 6.44 8.49 -25.74
CA LEU A 337 5.12 8.86 -26.23
C LEU A 337 5.19 10.24 -26.90
N ASP A 338 4.52 10.37 -28.04
CA ASP A 338 4.33 11.64 -28.77
C ASP A 338 3.15 12.45 -28.23
N GLU A 339 2.11 11.76 -27.75
CA GLU A 339 0.92 12.32 -27.12
C GLU A 339 0.63 11.58 -25.80
N ILE A 340 0.30 12.33 -24.76
CA ILE A 340 -0.13 11.82 -23.46
C ILE A 340 -1.51 12.39 -23.17
N GLN A 341 -2.40 11.54 -22.62
CA GLN A 341 -3.74 11.98 -22.27
C GLN A 341 -3.94 11.96 -20.76
N VAL A 342 -4.69 12.94 -20.25
CA VAL A 342 -5.07 13.03 -18.83
C VAL A 342 -6.58 13.16 -18.77
N CYS A 343 -7.25 12.30 -18.02
CA CYS A 343 -8.67 12.40 -17.78
C CYS A 343 -8.97 13.59 -16.85
N ILE A 344 -9.81 14.51 -17.34
CA ILE A 344 -10.17 15.75 -16.62
C ILE A 344 -11.61 15.77 -16.13
N ALA A 345 -12.47 14.93 -16.71
CA ALA A 345 -13.87 14.78 -16.36
C ALA A 345 -14.37 13.39 -16.82
N TYR A 346 -15.56 13.01 -16.39
CA TYR A 346 -16.28 11.86 -16.94
C TYR A 346 -17.60 12.28 -17.60
N GLU A 347 -18.04 11.55 -18.61
CA GLU A 347 -19.42 11.55 -19.07
C GLU A 347 -20.16 10.40 -18.37
N LEU A 348 -21.21 10.70 -17.62
CA LEU A 348 -22.10 9.73 -16.99
C LEU A 348 -23.55 10.03 -17.40
N ASP A 349 -24.24 9.07 -18.04
CA ASP A 349 -25.61 9.19 -18.52
C ASP A 349 -25.87 10.48 -19.37
N GLY A 350 -24.87 10.81 -20.23
CA GLY A 350 -24.92 11.97 -21.14
C GLY A 350 -24.62 13.32 -20.45
N LYS A 351 -24.17 13.34 -19.23
CA LYS A 351 -23.77 14.55 -18.50
C LYS A 351 -22.30 14.50 -18.16
N GLU A 352 -21.61 15.62 -18.32
CA GLU A 352 -20.25 15.78 -17.83
C GLU A 352 -20.27 15.97 -16.31
N ILE A 353 -19.38 15.22 -15.61
CA ILE A 353 -19.17 15.28 -14.17
C ILE A 353 -17.68 15.42 -13.88
N ASP A 354 -17.33 16.18 -12.84
CA ASP A 354 -15.96 16.46 -12.37
C ASP A 354 -15.66 15.86 -11.00
N TYR A 355 -16.53 14.97 -10.53
CA TYR A 355 -16.42 14.27 -9.26
C TYR A 355 -16.36 12.75 -9.46
N PHE A 356 -15.78 12.06 -8.45
CA PHE A 356 -15.68 10.60 -8.43
C PHE A 356 -17.02 9.97 -8.00
N PRO A 357 -17.68 9.14 -8.85
CA PRO A 357 -18.85 8.38 -8.45
C PRO A 357 -18.46 7.27 -7.45
N THR A 358 -19.04 7.31 -6.26
CA THR A 358 -18.78 6.31 -5.22
C THR A 358 -19.45 4.96 -5.48
N ASN A 359 -20.44 4.92 -6.36
CA ASN A 359 -21.09 3.69 -6.81
C ASN A 359 -20.29 3.06 -7.96
N SER A 360 -19.83 1.82 -7.77
CA SER A 360 -19.05 1.08 -8.78
C SER A 360 -19.83 0.85 -10.09
N ASP A 361 -21.16 0.74 -10.05
CA ASP A 361 -21.96 0.55 -11.27
C ASP A 361 -22.05 1.83 -12.08
N ASP A 362 -22.09 2.99 -11.45
CA ASP A 362 -22.01 4.27 -12.14
C ASP A 362 -20.60 4.50 -12.68
N LEU A 363 -19.57 4.16 -11.90
CA LEU A 363 -18.19 4.27 -12.36
C LEU A 363 -17.90 3.39 -13.60
N LYS A 364 -18.54 2.22 -13.73
CA LYS A 364 -18.46 1.37 -14.93
C LYS A 364 -19.05 2.01 -16.18
N LYS A 365 -20.05 2.90 -16.01
CA LYS A 365 -20.70 3.62 -17.13
C LYS A 365 -19.92 4.87 -17.53
N CYS A 366 -19.04 5.37 -16.67
CA CYS A 366 -18.26 6.57 -16.92
C CYS A 366 -17.39 6.43 -18.16
N LYS A 367 -17.50 7.41 -19.06
CA LYS A 367 -16.60 7.58 -20.19
C LYS A 367 -15.65 8.72 -19.88
N PRO A 368 -14.33 8.50 -19.95
CA PRO A 368 -13.36 9.54 -19.62
C PRO A 368 -13.33 10.63 -20.69
N ILE A 369 -13.28 11.89 -20.26
CA ILE A 369 -13.02 13.05 -21.08
C ILE A 369 -11.56 13.44 -20.92
N PHE A 370 -10.80 13.41 -22.01
CA PHE A 370 -9.36 13.58 -21.98
C PHE A 370 -8.90 14.95 -22.46
N LYS A 371 -7.92 15.51 -21.76
CA LYS A 371 -7.04 16.55 -22.29
C LYS A 371 -5.78 15.93 -22.87
N LYS A 372 -5.45 16.28 -24.10
CA LYS A 372 -4.25 15.85 -24.81
C LYS A 372 -3.09 16.80 -24.52
N LEU A 373 -1.94 16.24 -24.23
CA LEU A 373 -0.69 16.95 -23.98
C LEU A 373 0.40 16.37 -24.90
N LYS A 374 1.35 17.21 -25.33
CA LYS A 374 2.49 16.75 -26.09
C LYS A 374 3.41 15.92 -25.23
N GLY A 375 3.83 14.76 -25.73
CA GLY A 375 4.91 13.98 -25.16
C GLY A 375 6.27 14.66 -25.38
N TRP A 376 7.30 14.09 -24.79
CA TRP A 376 8.65 14.68 -24.86
C TRP A 376 9.64 13.84 -25.68
N GLN A 377 9.34 12.63 -26.01
CA GLN A 377 10.07 11.73 -26.92
C GLN A 377 11.61 11.69 -26.70
N CYS A 378 12.02 11.77 -25.45
CA CYS A 378 13.42 11.66 -25.03
C CYS A 378 13.53 11.11 -23.61
N SER A 379 14.66 10.46 -23.31
CA SER A 379 14.88 9.80 -22.02
C SER A 379 15.04 10.81 -20.87
N THR A 380 14.29 10.58 -19.80
CA THR A 380 14.42 11.33 -18.52
C THR A 380 15.30 10.60 -17.50
N ALA A 381 15.81 9.41 -17.79
CA ALA A 381 16.52 8.53 -16.85
C ALA A 381 17.78 9.19 -16.21
N ASN A 382 18.41 10.12 -16.92
CA ASN A 382 19.61 10.83 -16.46
C ASN A 382 19.31 12.19 -15.82
N CYS A 383 18.07 12.64 -15.77
CA CYS A 383 17.68 13.88 -15.10
C CYS A 383 17.87 13.74 -13.58
N ARG A 384 18.44 14.75 -12.95
CA ARG A 384 18.67 14.79 -11.49
C ARG A 384 18.13 16.08 -10.85
N LYS A 385 17.73 17.05 -11.67
CA LYS A 385 17.14 18.33 -11.28
C LYS A 385 15.92 18.60 -12.16
N LEU A 386 15.01 19.43 -11.70
CA LEU A 386 13.86 19.87 -12.52
C LEU A 386 14.28 20.52 -13.84
N SER A 387 15.35 21.30 -13.81
CA SER A 387 15.91 21.97 -15.00
C SER A 387 16.40 21.00 -16.07
N ASP A 388 16.65 19.75 -15.75
CA ASP A 388 17.12 18.73 -16.69
C ASP A 388 15.96 18.09 -17.46
N LEU A 389 14.72 18.25 -16.94
CA LEU A 389 13.53 17.67 -17.56
C LEU A 389 13.17 18.39 -18.86
N PRO A 390 12.75 17.66 -19.90
CA PRO A 390 12.19 18.24 -21.11
C PRO A 390 11.01 19.17 -20.79
N GLU A 391 10.85 20.23 -21.57
CA GLU A 391 9.78 21.23 -21.36
C GLU A 391 8.38 20.58 -21.31
N ASN A 392 8.10 19.63 -22.20
CA ASN A 392 6.80 18.94 -22.21
C ASN A 392 6.59 18.06 -20.97
N ALA A 393 7.65 17.45 -20.42
CA ALA A 393 7.56 16.71 -19.15
C ALA A 393 7.29 17.67 -17.97
N MET A 394 7.91 18.83 -17.95
CA MET A 394 7.61 19.89 -16.99
C MET A 394 6.17 20.41 -17.12
N ASN A 395 5.69 20.61 -18.35
CA ASN A 395 4.32 21.04 -18.61
C ASN A 395 3.31 19.97 -18.15
N TYR A 396 3.63 18.69 -18.34
CA TYR A 396 2.83 17.57 -17.82
C TYR A 396 2.73 17.61 -16.28
N LEU A 397 3.85 17.73 -15.58
CA LEU A 397 3.88 17.81 -14.13
C LEU A 397 3.13 19.02 -13.58
N ARG A 398 3.32 20.22 -14.19
CA ARG A 398 2.57 21.44 -13.82
C ARG A 398 1.07 21.23 -14.00
N PHE A 399 0.68 20.65 -15.15
CA PHE A 399 -0.73 20.36 -15.40
C PHE A 399 -1.33 19.40 -14.37
N LEU A 400 -0.60 18.36 -13.95
CA LEU A 400 -1.09 17.47 -12.89
C LEU A 400 -1.23 18.20 -11.54
N ALA A 401 -0.25 19.06 -11.19
CA ALA A 401 -0.30 19.84 -9.94
C ALA A 401 -1.48 20.81 -9.92
N GLU A 402 -1.71 21.51 -11.04
CA GLU A 402 -2.85 22.42 -11.22
C GLU A 402 -4.19 21.68 -11.17
N LEU A 403 -4.31 20.55 -11.92
CA LEU A 403 -5.52 19.75 -11.96
C LEU A 403 -5.92 19.20 -10.59
N MET A 404 -4.94 18.74 -9.82
CA MET A 404 -5.16 18.15 -8.50
C MET A 404 -5.14 19.19 -7.36
N GLU A 405 -4.79 20.45 -7.66
CA GLU A 405 -4.67 21.54 -6.68
C GLU A 405 -3.70 21.24 -5.53
N VAL A 406 -2.72 20.38 -5.79
CA VAL A 406 -1.72 19.92 -4.81
C VAL A 406 -0.33 19.92 -5.44
N PRO A 407 0.68 20.44 -4.74
CA PRO A 407 2.04 20.50 -5.24
C PRO A 407 2.72 19.14 -5.39
N ILE A 408 3.65 19.07 -6.32
CA ILE A 408 4.55 17.93 -6.48
C ILE A 408 5.84 18.20 -5.72
N ALA A 409 6.16 17.34 -4.74
CA ALA A 409 7.39 17.44 -3.94
C ALA A 409 8.49 16.49 -4.43
N ILE A 410 8.13 15.37 -5.08
CA ILE A 410 9.07 14.35 -5.53
C ILE A 410 8.68 13.86 -6.92
N VAL A 411 9.67 13.66 -7.80
CA VAL A 411 9.51 13.03 -9.12
C VAL A 411 10.49 11.86 -9.25
N SER A 412 9.98 10.65 -9.51
CA SER A 412 10.80 9.46 -9.72
C SER A 412 10.84 9.07 -11.19
N LEU A 413 12.04 8.87 -11.70
CA LEU A 413 12.39 8.70 -13.12
C LEU A 413 12.99 7.32 -13.42
N GLY A 414 12.79 6.34 -12.56
CA GLY A 414 13.33 4.98 -12.73
C GLY A 414 13.31 4.18 -11.44
N ALA A 415 13.89 2.99 -11.46
CA ALA A 415 13.87 2.06 -10.32
C ALA A 415 14.90 2.43 -9.23
N ASN A 416 16.05 2.97 -9.60
CA ASN A 416 17.13 3.26 -8.68
C ASN A 416 16.83 4.49 -7.81
N ARG A 417 17.40 4.51 -6.60
CA ARG A 417 17.22 5.63 -5.63
C ARG A 417 17.67 6.98 -6.20
N ASP A 418 18.81 7.01 -6.89
CA ASP A 418 19.40 8.20 -7.49
C ASP A 418 18.60 8.77 -8.68
N GLN A 419 17.69 7.98 -9.25
CA GLN A 419 16.74 8.40 -10.28
C GLN A 419 15.50 9.05 -9.65
N THR A 420 15.73 9.99 -8.74
CA THR A 420 14.65 10.71 -8.03
C THR A 420 15.03 12.17 -7.86
N ILE A 421 14.15 13.05 -8.30
CA ILE A 421 14.26 14.50 -8.08
C ILE A 421 13.42 14.81 -6.84
N VAL A 422 14.08 15.28 -5.77
CA VAL A 422 13.44 15.83 -4.59
C VAL A 422 13.38 17.34 -4.77
N ILE A 423 12.17 17.86 -4.99
CA ILE A 423 11.89 19.28 -5.18
C ILE A 423 11.83 19.95 -3.81
N GLU A 424 11.16 19.30 -2.89
CA GLU A 424 11.06 19.67 -1.49
C GLU A 424 11.16 18.43 -0.62
N ASP A 425 11.93 18.51 0.47
CA ASP A 425 11.97 17.43 1.47
C ASP A 425 10.66 17.44 2.30
N PRO A 426 9.79 16.42 2.15
CA PRO A 426 8.52 16.42 2.87
C PRO A 426 8.67 16.24 4.40
N ILE A 427 9.83 15.83 4.88
CA ILE A 427 10.10 15.65 6.33
C ILE A 427 10.64 16.95 6.95
N HIS A 428 11.55 17.66 6.26
CA HIS A 428 12.23 18.81 6.82
C HIS A 428 11.85 20.14 6.16
N GLY A 429 11.22 20.11 4.99
CA GLY A 429 10.81 21.29 4.25
C GLY A 429 9.63 22.04 4.89
N PRO A 430 9.41 23.32 4.51
CA PRO A 430 8.26 24.09 4.95
C PRO A 430 6.93 23.46 4.50
N LYS A 431 5.84 23.69 5.24
CA LYS A 431 4.53 23.09 4.93
C LYS A 431 3.91 23.49 3.57
N ARG A 432 4.52 24.42 2.81
CA ARG A 432 4.04 24.90 1.50
C ARG A 432 5.16 25.49 0.65
N ALA A 433 5.97 24.66 0.01
CA ALA A 433 6.84 25.11 -1.08
C ALA A 433 6.60 24.23 -2.31
N LEU A 434 6.42 24.80 -3.53
CA LEU A 434 5.55 24.16 -4.49
C LEU A 434 5.95 24.46 -5.93
N LEU A 435 5.95 23.43 -6.76
CA LEU A 435 5.54 23.59 -8.16
C LEU A 435 4.03 23.95 -8.16
N ARG A 436 3.72 25.23 -8.21
CA ARG A 436 2.43 25.74 -8.66
C ARG A 436 2.54 26.09 -10.13
#